data_6d81f5c1ad9cbbc9338e964c04f6f79c
#
_entry.id   6d81f5c1ad9cbbc9338e964c04f6f79c
#
_cell.length_a   1.000
_cell.length_b   1.000
_cell.length_c   1.000
_cell.angle_alpha   90.00
_cell.angle_beta   90.00
_cell.angle_gamma   90.00
#
_symmetry.space_group_name_H-M   'P 1'
#
loop_
_entity.id
_entity.type
_entity.pdbx_description
1 polymer ?
#
loop_
_entity_poly.entity_id
_entity_poly.type
_entity_poly.pdbx_seq_one_letter_code
_entity_poly.pdbx_strand_id
1 'polypeptide(L)'
;MKTLAILCLFICTAIVELNADQNKIEIQSKGEEHALLMNGNKFFIKGMNWDYFPTGTNYSYSLWNQSEATIKAALDYEMGLLKNMGVNTIRQYIGIPPKWITYIHDKFGIFTVLNHTFGRYGLTVNNAWVPNIDYSDSEVKSILLQEVKTMVSEYKDTPGLLMFLLGNENNYGLFWRGAETENIPVQDRQSTKDAIHLYKLFNTAVKEMKMVDTKHAIAICNGDLLFLDIIAKECQDVDVLGINVYRGISFDNAFDRVRKEYGKPLMFTEFGADAFNTQTNSEDQESQAKYVIGNWKEIYANAAGNGKAGNSL
;
A
#
# COMPACT_ATOMS: atom_id res chain seq x y z
N MET A 1 57.95 55.46 7.14
CA MET A 1 57.23 54.42 7.83
C MET A 1 55.83 54.29 7.23
N LYS A 2 55.60 53.26 6.43
CA LYS A 2 54.27 53.02 5.80
C LYS A 2 53.65 51.86 6.54
N THR A 3 52.56 52.07 7.27
CA THR A 3 51.81 51.06 8.02
C THR A 3 50.89 50.31 7.05
N LEU A 4 51.11 49.02 6.90
CA LEU A 4 50.30 48.13 6.09
C LEU A 4 49.16 47.61 6.97
N ALA A 5 47.91 47.95 6.66
CA ALA A 5 46.74 47.41 7.31
C ALA A 5 46.30 46.13 6.59
N ILE A 6 46.38 45.00 7.29
CA ILE A 6 45.88 43.70 6.81
C ILE A 6 44.39 43.61 7.15
N LEU A 7 43.55 43.60 6.13
CA LEU A 7 42.10 43.39 6.25
C LEU A 7 41.84 41.89 6.19
N CYS A 8 41.54 41.26 7.34
CA CYS A 8 41.07 39.89 7.39
C CYS A 8 39.59 39.81 6.99
N LEU A 9 39.35 39.31 5.81
CA LEU A 9 37.99 38.99 5.34
C LEU A 9 37.55 37.64 5.93
N PHE A 10 36.70 37.65 6.94
CA PHE A 10 36.02 36.45 7.42
C PHE A 10 34.92 36.09 6.42
N ILE A 11 35.15 35.08 5.57
CA ILE A 11 34.11 34.44 4.78
C ILE A 11 33.37 33.49 5.69
N CYS A 12 32.20 33.90 6.18
CA CYS A 12 31.24 33.02 6.81
C CYS A 12 30.60 32.18 5.73
N THR A 13 31.10 30.97 5.46
CA THR A 13 30.40 29.96 4.68
C THR A 13 29.22 29.46 5.50
N ALA A 14 28.05 30.00 5.29
CA ALA A 14 26.81 29.39 5.76
C ALA A 14 26.71 28.02 5.04
N ILE A 15 26.96 26.96 5.76
CA ILE A 15 26.57 25.61 5.34
C ILE A 15 25.04 25.63 5.39
N VAL A 16 24.40 25.84 4.25
CA VAL A 16 22.99 25.51 4.06
C VAL A 16 22.96 23.99 4.07
N GLU A 17 22.64 23.39 5.21
CA GLU A 17 22.16 22.01 5.23
C GLU A 17 20.92 21.99 4.35
N LEU A 18 21.06 21.49 3.13
CA LEU A 18 19.96 21.02 2.32
C LEU A 18 19.35 19.84 3.10
N ASN A 19 18.49 20.14 4.07
CA ASN A 19 17.49 19.18 4.49
C ASN A 19 16.72 18.85 3.22
N ALA A 20 16.91 17.64 2.70
CA ALA A 20 16.02 17.10 1.70
C ALA A 20 14.62 17.13 2.32
N ASP A 21 13.83 18.13 1.94
CA ASP A 21 12.48 18.36 2.47
C ASP A 21 11.70 17.09 2.12
N GLN A 22 11.46 16.25 3.13
CA GLN A 22 10.61 15.08 2.94
C GLN A 22 9.25 15.62 2.50
N ASN A 23 8.73 15.09 1.39
CA ASN A 23 7.43 15.49 0.89
C ASN A 23 6.38 15.37 2.00
N LYS A 24 5.67 16.46 2.30
CA LYS A 24 4.58 16.46 3.25
C LYS A 24 3.39 15.76 2.61
N ILE A 25 3.02 14.59 3.12
CA ILE A 25 1.93 13.77 2.64
C ILE A 25 0.78 13.88 3.64
N GLU A 26 -0.41 14.25 3.17
CA GLU A 26 -1.59 14.44 4.01
C GLU A 26 -2.84 13.90 3.32
N ILE A 27 -3.75 13.33 4.10
CA ILE A 27 -5.11 13.05 3.66
C ILE A 27 -6.00 14.20 4.10
N GLN A 28 -6.51 14.94 3.14
CA GLN A 28 -7.47 16.02 3.38
C GLN A 28 -8.88 15.50 3.19
N SER A 29 -9.73 15.73 4.20
CA SER A 29 -11.16 15.43 4.13
C SER A 29 -11.97 16.71 4.12
N LYS A 30 -12.94 16.81 3.20
CA LYS A 30 -13.94 17.89 3.12
C LYS A 30 -15.33 17.27 3.01
N GLY A 31 -16.01 17.14 4.16
CA GLY A 31 -17.22 16.32 4.24
C GLY A 31 -16.91 14.85 3.95
N GLU A 32 -17.58 14.28 2.96
CA GLU A 32 -17.38 12.89 2.53
C GLU A 32 -16.32 12.74 1.42
N GLU A 33 -15.76 13.86 0.92
CA GLU A 33 -14.70 13.83 -0.07
C GLU A 33 -13.32 13.74 0.59
N HIS A 34 -12.44 12.94 0.01
CA HIS A 34 -11.07 12.70 0.49
C HIS A 34 -10.07 12.86 -0.65
N ALA A 35 -8.96 13.54 -0.37
CA ALA A 35 -7.85 13.68 -1.32
C ALA A 35 -6.51 13.44 -0.62
N LEU A 36 -5.61 12.76 -1.30
CA LEU A 36 -4.21 12.71 -0.92
C LEU A 36 -3.54 14.00 -1.40
N LEU A 37 -2.86 14.68 -0.50
CA LEU A 37 -2.09 15.89 -0.81
C LEU A 37 -0.60 15.59 -0.63
N MET A 38 0.17 16.13 -1.55
CA MET A 38 1.63 16.16 -1.48
C MET A 38 2.08 17.62 -1.55
N ASN A 39 2.70 18.10 -0.49
CA ASN A 39 3.11 19.51 -0.36
C ASN A 39 1.92 20.48 -0.62
N GLY A 40 0.73 20.12 -0.12
CA GLY A 40 -0.50 20.90 -0.29
C GLY A 40 -1.20 20.78 -1.65
N ASN A 41 -0.62 20.07 -2.61
CA ASN A 41 -1.22 19.84 -3.94
C ASN A 41 -1.86 18.46 -4.01
N LYS A 42 -2.97 18.32 -4.72
CA LYS A 42 -3.61 17.02 -4.95
C LYS A 42 -2.64 16.08 -5.64
N PHE A 43 -2.43 14.90 -5.05
CA PHE A 43 -1.66 13.81 -5.62
C PHE A 43 -2.60 12.64 -5.89
N PHE A 44 -2.87 12.39 -7.16
CA PHE A 44 -3.68 11.25 -7.58
C PHE A 44 -2.78 10.05 -7.84
N ILE A 45 -3.02 8.93 -7.13
CA ILE A 45 -2.22 7.72 -7.25
C ILE A 45 -2.47 7.06 -8.61
N LYS A 46 -1.41 6.98 -9.43
CA LYS A 46 -1.37 6.16 -10.64
C LYS A 46 -0.39 5.04 -10.38
N GLY A 47 -0.90 4.00 -9.71
CA GLY A 47 -0.11 2.94 -9.13
C GLY A 47 0.02 1.70 -10.00
N MET A 48 1.11 0.95 -9.77
CA MET A 48 1.34 -0.37 -10.32
C MET A 48 1.85 -1.28 -9.20
N ASN A 49 1.27 -2.49 -9.09
CA ASN A 49 1.91 -3.55 -8.32
C ASN A 49 3.17 -3.98 -9.07
N TRP A 50 4.30 -3.90 -8.42
CA TRP A 50 5.58 -4.22 -9.06
C TRP A 50 6.37 -5.20 -8.19
N ASP A 51 6.87 -6.22 -8.85
CA ASP A 51 7.86 -7.15 -8.32
C ASP A 51 8.78 -7.59 -9.48
N TYR A 52 9.95 -8.12 -9.16
CA TYR A 52 10.95 -8.44 -10.16
C TYR A 52 11.32 -9.92 -10.13
N PHE A 53 10.87 -10.62 -11.15
CA PHE A 53 11.20 -12.03 -11.38
C PHE A 53 11.73 -12.23 -12.81
N PRO A 54 13.04 -12.41 -13.01
CA PRO A 54 13.56 -12.73 -14.33
C PRO A 54 12.91 -14.00 -14.89
N THR A 55 12.69 -14.02 -16.21
CA THR A 55 12.14 -15.21 -16.89
C THR A 55 12.91 -16.47 -16.52
N GLY A 56 12.19 -17.52 -16.14
CA GLY A 56 12.76 -18.79 -15.70
C GLY A 56 13.11 -18.87 -14.22
N THR A 57 12.83 -17.82 -13.44
CA THR A 57 12.94 -17.83 -11.98
C THR A 57 11.56 -17.98 -11.32
N ASN A 58 11.54 -18.01 -9.99
CA ASN A 58 10.33 -18.14 -9.19
C ASN A 58 10.42 -17.29 -7.91
N TYR A 59 9.48 -17.44 -7.00
CA TYR A 59 9.40 -16.69 -5.73
C TYR A 59 10.59 -16.86 -4.77
N SER A 60 11.52 -17.78 -5.05
CA SER A 60 12.78 -17.86 -4.30
C SER A 60 13.83 -16.86 -4.76
N TYR A 61 13.63 -16.23 -5.93
CA TYR A 61 14.50 -15.15 -6.40
C TYR A 61 14.23 -13.88 -5.60
N SER A 62 15.29 -13.22 -5.18
CA SER A 62 15.22 -11.87 -4.61
C SER A 62 16.17 -10.94 -5.36
N LEU A 63 15.61 -9.89 -5.96
CA LEU A 63 16.39 -8.83 -6.58
C LEU A 63 17.34 -8.18 -5.57
N TRP A 64 16.87 -8.01 -4.33
CA TRP A 64 17.60 -7.31 -3.28
C TRP A 64 18.86 -8.04 -2.78
N ASN A 65 18.96 -9.34 -3.10
CA ASN A 65 20.13 -10.18 -2.80
C ASN A 65 21.17 -10.18 -3.95
N GLN A 66 20.92 -9.45 -5.03
CA GLN A 66 21.81 -9.39 -6.18
C GLN A 66 22.88 -8.29 -6.01
N SER A 67 23.83 -8.25 -6.93
CA SER A 67 24.83 -7.17 -6.95
C SER A 67 24.16 -5.81 -7.17
N GLU A 68 24.76 -4.76 -6.62
CA GLU A 68 24.23 -3.40 -6.80
C GLU A 68 24.09 -3.00 -8.28
N ALA A 69 25.02 -3.46 -9.13
CA ALA A 69 24.96 -3.23 -10.57
C ALA A 69 23.73 -3.91 -11.20
N THR A 70 23.43 -5.16 -10.80
CA THR A 70 22.25 -5.91 -11.26
C THR A 70 20.97 -5.22 -10.80
N ILE A 71 20.89 -4.81 -9.53
CA ILE A 71 19.72 -4.12 -8.98
C ILE A 71 19.48 -2.80 -9.75
N LYS A 72 20.52 -1.98 -9.93
CA LYS A 72 20.40 -0.72 -10.68
C LYS A 72 19.95 -0.94 -12.11
N ALA A 73 20.51 -1.93 -12.80
CA ALA A 73 20.13 -2.24 -14.18
C ALA A 73 18.65 -2.64 -14.29
N ALA A 74 18.17 -3.48 -13.37
CA ALA A 74 16.77 -3.88 -13.31
C ALA A 74 15.86 -2.67 -13.03
N LEU A 75 16.16 -1.89 -11.99
CA LEU A 75 15.39 -0.69 -11.63
C LEU A 75 15.39 0.35 -12.75
N ASP A 76 16.53 0.59 -13.39
CA ASP A 76 16.64 1.57 -14.48
C ASP A 76 15.77 1.20 -15.67
N TYR A 77 15.71 -0.06 -16.01
CA TYR A 77 14.87 -0.56 -17.09
C TYR A 77 13.37 -0.51 -16.72
N GLU A 78 13.01 -1.17 -15.62
CA GLU A 78 11.61 -1.33 -15.20
C GLU A 78 10.95 0.00 -14.81
N MET A 79 11.61 0.80 -13.95
CA MET A 79 11.06 2.10 -13.53
C MET A 79 11.03 3.11 -14.68
N GLY A 80 11.94 2.98 -15.65
CA GLY A 80 11.89 3.75 -16.90
C GLY A 80 10.64 3.46 -17.73
N LEU A 81 10.24 2.19 -17.84
CA LEU A 81 9.00 1.79 -18.50
C LEU A 81 7.76 2.32 -17.75
N LEU A 82 7.73 2.15 -16.44
CA LEU A 82 6.61 2.61 -15.59
C LEU A 82 6.46 4.13 -15.67
N LYS A 83 7.56 4.88 -15.61
CA LYS A 83 7.53 6.35 -15.77
C LYS A 83 6.97 6.77 -17.12
N ASN A 84 7.37 6.10 -18.21
CA ASN A 84 6.86 6.38 -19.56
C ASN A 84 5.37 6.09 -19.69
N MET A 85 4.81 5.14 -18.92
CA MET A 85 3.38 4.87 -18.81
C MET A 85 2.64 5.93 -17.97
N GLY A 86 3.36 6.82 -17.28
CA GLY A 86 2.77 7.83 -16.39
C GLY A 86 2.50 7.32 -14.97
N VAL A 87 3.06 6.17 -14.59
CA VAL A 87 3.01 5.65 -13.22
C VAL A 87 3.80 6.58 -12.30
N ASN A 88 3.22 6.91 -11.16
CA ASN A 88 3.85 7.74 -10.13
C ASN A 88 4.01 7.02 -8.79
N THR A 89 3.49 5.80 -8.67
CA THR A 89 3.50 5.03 -7.42
C THR A 89 3.65 3.54 -7.73
N ILE A 90 4.50 2.84 -7.00
CA ILE A 90 4.53 1.38 -6.98
C ILE A 90 4.05 0.86 -5.62
N ARG A 91 3.38 -0.29 -5.60
CA ARG A 91 3.19 -1.08 -4.40
C ARG A 91 4.28 -2.15 -4.37
N GLN A 92 5.01 -2.20 -3.27
CA GLN A 92 6.12 -3.12 -3.05
C GLN A 92 6.03 -3.73 -1.65
N TYR A 93 6.35 -5.00 -1.53
CA TYR A 93 6.38 -5.68 -0.24
C TYR A 93 7.64 -5.33 0.55
N ILE A 94 7.57 -5.49 1.89
CA ILE A 94 8.75 -5.37 2.76
C ILE A 94 9.88 -6.30 2.27
N GLY A 95 11.12 -5.89 2.57
CA GLY A 95 12.32 -6.58 2.09
C GLY A 95 13.08 -5.79 1.03
N ILE A 96 12.44 -4.78 0.40
CA ILE A 96 13.16 -3.77 -0.36
C ILE A 96 13.98 -2.89 0.60
N PRO A 97 15.32 -2.81 0.48
CA PRO A 97 16.10 -1.90 1.33
C PRO A 97 15.71 -0.43 1.11
N PRO A 98 15.65 0.41 2.19
CA PRO A 98 15.25 1.82 2.11
C PRO A 98 16.00 2.61 1.02
N LYS A 99 17.30 2.34 0.83
CA LYS A 99 18.11 3.00 -0.21
C LYS A 99 17.57 2.85 -1.63
N TRP A 100 16.84 1.76 -1.92
CA TRP A 100 16.28 1.52 -3.25
C TRP A 100 14.95 2.24 -3.44
N ILE A 101 14.17 2.44 -2.38
CA ILE A 101 13.01 3.34 -2.40
C ILE A 101 13.47 4.75 -2.74
N THR A 102 14.50 5.24 -2.05
CA THR A 102 15.11 6.54 -2.32
C THR A 102 15.65 6.64 -3.75
N TYR A 103 16.36 5.62 -4.23
CA TYR A 103 16.87 5.59 -5.61
C TYR A 103 15.76 5.68 -6.66
N ILE A 104 14.67 4.93 -6.48
CA ILE A 104 13.50 4.95 -7.36
C ILE A 104 12.86 6.34 -7.36
N HIS A 105 12.65 6.90 -6.19
CA HIS A 105 12.07 8.23 -6.04
C HIS A 105 12.93 9.32 -6.68
N ASP A 106 14.21 9.39 -6.33
CA ASP A 106 15.09 10.47 -6.77
C ASP A 106 15.32 10.46 -8.27
N LYS A 107 15.43 9.27 -8.87
CA LYS A 107 15.72 9.12 -10.29
C LYS A 107 14.47 9.18 -11.17
N PHE A 108 13.36 8.62 -10.72
CA PHE A 108 12.18 8.43 -11.56
C PHE A 108 10.97 9.25 -11.08
N GLY A 109 10.98 9.79 -9.86
CA GLY A 109 9.85 10.47 -9.26
C GLY A 109 8.70 9.54 -8.91
N ILE A 110 8.98 8.22 -8.73
CA ILE A 110 8.01 7.20 -8.39
C ILE A 110 8.05 6.96 -6.88
N PHE A 111 6.90 7.03 -6.23
CA PHE A 111 6.74 6.78 -4.81
C PHE A 111 6.47 5.30 -4.52
N THR A 112 6.67 4.88 -3.30
CA THR A 112 6.45 3.49 -2.86
C THR A 112 5.37 3.42 -1.79
N VAL A 113 4.34 2.61 -2.01
CA VAL A 113 3.45 2.08 -0.98
C VAL A 113 4.09 0.80 -0.45
N LEU A 114 4.54 0.82 0.80
CA LEU A 114 5.25 -0.32 1.39
C LEU A 114 4.28 -1.26 2.10
N ASN A 115 4.21 -2.51 1.65
CA ASN A 115 3.24 -3.49 2.08
C ASN A 115 3.83 -4.55 3.02
N HIS A 116 3.27 -4.68 4.21
CA HIS A 116 3.48 -5.80 5.13
C HIS A 116 2.34 -6.79 5.01
N THR A 117 2.62 -8.07 4.75
CA THR A 117 1.59 -9.10 4.49
C THR A 117 0.72 -9.44 5.70
N PHE A 118 1.17 -9.10 6.89
CA PHE A 118 0.44 -9.28 8.14
C PHE A 118 -0.01 -10.73 8.38
N GLY A 119 0.91 -11.67 8.14
CA GLY A 119 0.67 -13.09 8.32
C GLY A 119 -0.21 -13.75 7.25
N ARG A 120 -0.56 -13.08 6.15
CA ARG A 120 -1.44 -13.62 5.10
C ARG A 120 -0.98 -14.96 4.54
N TYR A 121 0.31 -15.14 4.38
CA TYR A 121 0.92 -16.33 3.80
C TYR A 121 1.53 -17.27 4.83
N GLY A 122 1.29 -17.02 6.10
CA GLY A 122 1.84 -17.77 7.23
C GLY A 122 2.81 -16.96 8.07
N LEU A 123 3.18 -17.52 9.21
CA LEU A 123 4.05 -16.88 10.20
C LEU A 123 4.89 -17.95 10.91
N THR A 124 6.13 -17.62 11.27
CA THR A 124 6.92 -18.49 12.14
C THR A 124 6.58 -18.19 13.60
N VAL A 125 5.98 -19.17 14.28
CA VAL A 125 5.62 -19.10 15.69
C VAL A 125 6.35 -20.21 16.42
N ASN A 126 7.09 -19.93 17.48
CA ASN A 126 7.86 -20.92 18.24
C ASN A 126 8.77 -21.79 17.37
N ASN A 127 9.47 -21.20 16.40
CA ASN A 127 10.33 -21.87 15.41
C ASN A 127 9.58 -22.86 14.48
N ALA A 128 8.26 -22.84 14.42
CA ALA A 128 7.44 -23.62 13.51
C ALA A 128 6.69 -22.72 12.53
N TRP A 129 6.62 -23.15 11.27
CA TRP A 129 5.82 -22.45 10.27
C TRP A 129 4.34 -22.76 10.45
N VAL A 130 3.53 -21.69 10.63
CA VAL A 130 2.06 -21.75 10.77
C VAL A 130 1.43 -21.11 9.52
N PRO A 131 0.86 -21.90 8.60
CA PRO A 131 0.32 -21.37 7.34
C PRO A 131 -1.03 -20.65 7.51
N ASN A 132 -1.86 -21.08 8.49
CA ASN A 132 -3.18 -20.51 8.76
C ASN A 132 -3.17 -19.80 10.11
N ILE A 133 -3.15 -18.49 10.07
CA ILE A 133 -2.96 -17.65 11.25
C ILE A 133 -4.25 -17.53 12.06
N ASP A 134 -4.12 -17.72 13.38
CA ASP A 134 -5.14 -17.38 14.34
C ASP A 134 -4.89 -15.98 14.93
N TYR A 135 -5.62 -14.99 14.43
CA TYR A 135 -5.48 -13.60 14.88
C TYR A 135 -6.02 -13.37 16.31
N SER A 136 -6.63 -14.37 16.95
CA SER A 136 -7.00 -14.33 18.38
C SER A 136 -5.85 -14.71 19.30
N ASP A 137 -4.85 -15.47 18.79
CA ASP A 137 -3.71 -15.94 19.54
C ASP A 137 -2.80 -14.81 20.02
N SER A 138 -2.37 -14.85 21.27
CA SER A 138 -1.58 -13.78 21.89
C SER A 138 -0.16 -13.70 21.37
N GLU A 139 0.44 -14.83 21.01
CA GLU A 139 1.80 -14.87 20.48
C GLU A 139 1.84 -14.38 19.03
N VAL A 140 0.87 -14.80 18.20
CA VAL A 140 0.67 -14.27 16.85
C VAL A 140 0.52 -12.75 16.88
N LYS A 141 -0.33 -12.22 17.77
CA LYS A 141 -0.50 -10.77 17.95
C LYS A 141 0.82 -10.09 18.29
N SER A 142 1.55 -10.62 19.25
CA SER A 142 2.84 -10.06 19.69
C SER A 142 3.86 -10.00 18.55
N ILE A 143 3.98 -11.07 17.78
CA ILE A 143 4.90 -11.13 16.63
C ILE A 143 4.51 -10.11 15.57
N LEU A 144 3.24 -10.08 15.13
CA LEU A 144 2.78 -9.17 14.09
C LEU A 144 2.92 -7.69 14.49
N LEU A 145 2.62 -7.35 15.75
CA LEU A 145 2.80 -5.99 16.25
C LEU A 145 4.28 -5.60 16.30
N GLN A 146 5.15 -6.53 16.67
CA GLN A 146 6.60 -6.27 16.66
C GLN A 146 7.14 -6.08 15.23
N GLU A 147 6.69 -6.90 14.28
CA GLU A 147 7.10 -6.80 12.86
C GLU A 147 6.73 -5.43 12.28
N VAL A 148 5.48 -4.96 12.48
CA VAL A 148 5.06 -3.64 11.95
C VAL A 148 5.77 -2.48 12.63
N LYS A 149 6.07 -2.57 13.92
CA LYS A 149 6.89 -1.55 14.61
C LYS A 149 8.30 -1.48 14.05
N THR A 150 8.90 -2.63 13.80
CA THR A 150 10.23 -2.72 13.20
C THR A 150 10.22 -2.09 11.80
N MET A 151 9.23 -2.45 10.97
CA MET A 151 9.04 -1.86 9.64
C MET A 151 8.94 -0.34 9.71
N VAL A 152 8.04 0.20 10.54
CA VAL A 152 7.87 1.66 10.62
C VAL A 152 9.15 2.35 11.10
N SER A 153 9.82 1.78 12.11
CA SER A 153 11.07 2.36 12.64
C SER A 153 12.18 2.40 11.59
N GLU A 154 12.24 1.40 10.70
CA GLU A 154 13.23 1.30 9.64
C GLU A 154 12.94 2.26 8.47
N TYR A 155 11.65 2.42 8.09
CA TYR A 155 11.31 3.07 6.82
C TYR A 155 10.74 4.49 6.96
N LYS A 156 10.31 4.94 8.14
CA LYS A 156 9.59 6.22 8.34
C LYS A 156 10.32 7.47 7.82
N ASP A 157 11.63 7.42 7.73
CA ASP A 157 12.44 8.55 7.27
C ASP A 157 13.01 8.33 5.86
N THR A 158 12.46 7.37 5.10
CA THR A 158 12.92 7.02 3.76
C THR A 158 12.30 7.97 2.72
N PRO A 159 13.10 8.76 1.99
CA PRO A 159 12.60 9.57 0.88
C PRO A 159 11.92 8.69 -0.18
N GLY A 160 10.74 9.10 -0.64
CA GLY A 160 9.96 8.35 -1.61
C GLY A 160 8.98 7.34 -1.03
N LEU A 161 8.96 7.12 0.28
CA LEU A 161 7.87 6.39 0.92
C LEU A 161 6.59 7.22 0.87
N LEU A 162 5.49 6.66 0.36
CA LEU A 162 4.19 7.32 0.27
C LEU A 162 3.29 6.99 1.45
N MET A 163 3.14 5.71 1.76
CA MET A 163 2.34 5.21 2.88
C MET A 163 2.70 3.76 3.21
N PHE A 164 2.26 3.32 4.37
CA PHE A 164 2.31 1.91 4.76
C PHE A 164 0.99 1.22 4.43
N LEU A 165 1.08 -0.04 3.99
CA LEU A 165 -0.06 -0.89 3.69
C LEU A 165 0.04 -2.19 4.49
N LEU A 166 -1.01 -2.53 5.24
CA LEU A 166 -1.06 -3.75 6.05
C LEU A 166 -1.98 -4.79 5.41
N GLY A 167 -1.50 -6.01 5.37
CA GLY A 167 -2.22 -7.16 4.84
C GLY A 167 -2.17 -7.28 3.32
N ASN A 168 -2.71 -8.38 2.86
CA ASN A 168 -3.05 -8.66 1.46
C ASN A 168 -4.16 -9.70 1.44
N GLU A 169 -5.42 -9.26 1.44
CA GLU A 169 -6.58 -10.15 1.41
C GLU A 169 -6.63 -11.17 2.57
N ASN A 170 -6.20 -10.75 3.76
CA ASN A 170 -6.21 -11.63 4.93
C ASN A 170 -7.59 -12.19 5.24
N ASN A 171 -8.64 -11.45 4.88
CA ASN A 171 -10.03 -11.84 5.01
C ASN A 171 -10.41 -13.10 4.23
N TYR A 172 -9.81 -13.37 3.07
CA TYR A 172 -10.05 -14.64 2.36
C TYR A 172 -9.47 -15.85 3.08
N GLY A 173 -8.36 -15.68 3.80
CA GLY A 173 -7.79 -16.75 4.63
C GLY A 173 -8.69 -17.22 5.77
N LEU A 174 -9.63 -16.40 6.21
CA LEU A 174 -10.55 -16.74 7.31
C LEU A 174 -11.51 -17.88 6.96
N PHE A 175 -11.80 -18.08 5.67
CA PHE A 175 -12.66 -19.15 5.19
C PHE A 175 -11.96 -20.50 5.08
N TRP A 176 -10.64 -20.58 5.26
CA TRP A 176 -9.87 -21.83 5.14
C TRP A 176 -9.89 -22.67 6.42
N ARG A 177 -10.44 -22.14 7.51
CA ARG A 177 -10.48 -22.81 8.83
C ARG A 177 -11.67 -23.75 9.01
N GLY A 178 -12.51 -23.91 8.00
CA GLY A 178 -13.66 -24.81 8.01
C GLY A 178 -14.71 -24.46 6.97
N ALA A 179 -15.54 -25.42 6.63
CA ALA A 179 -16.69 -25.17 5.75
C ALA A 179 -17.80 -24.48 6.54
N GLU A 180 -18.25 -23.32 6.04
CA GLU A 180 -19.42 -22.61 6.55
C GLU A 180 -20.60 -22.85 5.62
N THR A 181 -21.73 -23.17 6.20
CA THR A 181 -22.98 -23.35 5.45
C THR A 181 -23.87 -22.12 5.57
N GLU A 182 -24.72 -21.90 4.58
CA GLU A 182 -25.69 -20.80 4.57
C GLU A 182 -26.68 -20.86 5.76
N ASN A 183 -26.86 -22.04 6.35
CA ASN A 183 -27.74 -22.26 7.50
C ASN A 183 -27.20 -21.66 8.80
N ILE A 184 -25.91 -21.31 8.87
CA ILE A 184 -25.32 -20.65 10.05
C ILE A 184 -25.58 -19.14 9.92
N PRO A 185 -26.25 -18.51 10.89
CA PRO A 185 -26.41 -17.05 10.92
C PRO A 185 -25.04 -16.36 10.82
N VAL A 186 -24.94 -15.29 10.03
CA VAL A 186 -23.66 -14.61 9.72
C VAL A 186 -22.87 -14.26 10.98
N GLN A 187 -23.53 -13.75 12.02
CA GLN A 187 -22.91 -13.38 13.30
C GLN A 187 -22.32 -14.57 14.07
N ASP A 188 -22.77 -15.80 13.79
CA ASP A 188 -22.34 -17.01 14.47
C ASP A 188 -21.25 -17.77 13.72
N ARG A 189 -20.97 -17.37 12.47
CA ARG A 189 -19.96 -17.98 11.62
C ARG A 189 -18.57 -17.80 12.21
N GLN A 190 -17.72 -18.80 12.05
CA GLN A 190 -16.33 -18.73 12.53
C GLN A 190 -15.56 -17.64 11.81
N SER A 191 -15.72 -17.50 10.48
CA SER A 191 -15.10 -16.44 9.69
C SER A 191 -15.46 -15.04 10.18
N THR A 192 -16.70 -14.82 10.65
CA THR A 192 -17.13 -13.53 11.23
C THR A 192 -16.42 -13.26 12.56
N LYS A 193 -16.30 -14.27 13.41
CA LYS A 193 -15.57 -14.16 14.68
C LYS A 193 -14.08 -13.90 14.47
N ASP A 194 -13.48 -14.61 13.54
CA ASP A 194 -12.07 -14.45 13.16
C ASP A 194 -11.83 -13.07 12.51
N ALA A 195 -12.78 -12.56 11.71
CA ALA A 195 -12.73 -11.23 11.13
C ALA A 195 -12.69 -10.14 12.23
N ILE A 196 -13.48 -10.27 13.29
CA ILE A 196 -13.43 -9.34 14.43
C ILE A 196 -12.02 -9.30 15.05
N HIS A 197 -11.37 -10.44 15.22
CA HIS A 197 -10.02 -10.51 15.75
C HIS A 197 -9.00 -9.89 14.80
N LEU A 198 -9.09 -10.18 13.50
CA LEU A 198 -8.22 -9.63 12.47
C LEU A 198 -8.30 -8.09 12.44
N TYR A 199 -9.51 -7.53 12.31
CA TYR A 199 -9.64 -6.08 12.17
C TYR A 199 -9.36 -5.31 13.46
N LYS A 200 -9.63 -5.88 14.63
CA LYS A 200 -9.14 -5.33 15.91
C LYS A 200 -7.61 -5.30 15.96
N LEU A 201 -6.96 -6.35 15.48
CA LEU A 201 -5.50 -6.40 15.45
C LEU A 201 -4.91 -5.40 14.45
N PHE A 202 -5.51 -5.25 13.26
CA PHE A 202 -5.13 -4.17 12.34
C PHE A 202 -5.25 -2.80 13.00
N ASN A 203 -6.36 -2.54 13.68
CA ASN A 203 -6.55 -1.25 14.38
C ASN A 203 -5.51 -1.02 15.48
N THR A 204 -5.15 -2.07 16.22
CA THR A 204 -4.09 -2.00 17.24
C THR A 204 -2.74 -1.71 16.59
N ALA A 205 -2.41 -2.43 15.51
CA ALA A 205 -1.17 -2.21 14.76
C ALA A 205 -1.07 -0.77 14.25
N VAL A 206 -2.13 -0.22 13.66
CA VAL A 206 -2.18 1.17 13.20
C VAL A 206 -1.92 2.15 14.33
N LYS A 207 -2.53 1.96 15.50
CA LYS A 207 -2.27 2.82 16.68
C LYS A 207 -0.81 2.78 17.10
N GLU A 208 -0.22 1.59 17.17
CA GLU A 208 1.18 1.44 17.54
C GLU A 208 2.14 2.02 16.49
N MET A 209 1.83 1.87 15.20
CA MET A 209 2.58 2.48 14.12
C MET A 209 2.53 4.01 14.20
N LYS A 210 1.36 4.60 14.47
CA LYS A 210 1.17 6.06 14.62
C LYS A 210 1.91 6.66 15.83
N MET A 211 2.22 5.86 16.84
CA MET A 211 3.10 6.32 17.93
C MET A 211 4.57 6.48 17.49
N VAL A 212 4.98 5.82 16.41
CA VAL A 212 6.35 5.85 15.88
C VAL A 212 6.46 6.81 14.69
N ASP A 213 5.42 6.89 13.86
CA ASP A 213 5.37 7.72 12.67
C ASP A 213 4.02 8.43 12.54
N THR A 214 4.06 9.75 12.54
CA THR A 214 2.88 10.62 12.37
C THR A 214 2.81 11.27 10.99
N LYS A 215 3.76 10.97 10.10
CA LYS A 215 3.89 11.62 8.78
C LYS A 215 3.18 10.83 7.69
N HIS A 216 3.24 9.50 7.74
CA HIS A 216 2.71 8.65 6.68
C HIS A 216 1.33 8.10 7.04
N ALA A 217 0.45 8.06 6.05
CA ALA A 217 -0.83 7.38 6.17
C ALA A 217 -0.63 5.87 6.26
N ILE A 218 -1.54 5.19 6.98
CA ILE A 218 -1.53 3.75 7.12
C ILE A 218 -2.84 3.20 6.55
N ALA A 219 -2.70 2.35 5.54
CA ALA A 219 -3.80 1.65 4.88
C ALA A 219 -3.86 0.18 5.29
N ILE A 220 -5.02 -0.47 5.11
CA ILE A 220 -5.15 -1.93 5.08
C ILE A 220 -5.49 -2.40 3.68
N CYS A 221 -5.17 -3.66 3.33
CA CYS A 221 -5.50 -4.26 2.04
C CYS A 221 -6.49 -5.41 2.22
N ASN A 222 -7.75 -5.14 1.89
CA ASN A 222 -8.86 -6.09 2.00
C ASN A 222 -9.19 -6.74 0.66
N GLY A 223 -9.58 -8.01 0.66
CA GLY A 223 -10.17 -8.66 -0.51
C GLY A 223 -11.61 -8.23 -0.66
N ASP A 224 -11.89 -7.44 -1.71
CA ASP A 224 -13.17 -6.81 -1.99
C ASP A 224 -13.77 -6.10 -0.74
N LEU A 225 -15.07 -6.01 -0.61
CA LEU A 225 -15.80 -5.39 0.51
C LEU A 225 -16.33 -6.41 1.53
N LEU A 226 -15.71 -7.61 1.58
CA LEU A 226 -16.07 -8.60 2.61
C LEU A 226 -15.79 -8.04 4.00
N PHE A 227 -16.74 -8.22 4.91
CA PHE A 227 -16.67 -7.73 6.29
C PHE A 227 -16.57 -6.20 6.44
N LEU A 228 -17.06 -5.42 5.47
CA LEU A 228 -16.97 -3.95 5.52
C LEU A 228 -17.60 -3.38 6.80
N ASP A 229 -18.71 -3.96 7.27
CA ASP A 229 -19.40 -3.61 8.52
C ASP A 229 -18.51 -3.83 9.75
N ILE A 230 -17.75 -4.93 9.78
CA ILE A 230 -16.78 -5.23 10.85
C ILE A 230 -15.59 -4.27 10.76
N ILE A 231 -15.06 -4.02 9.56
CA ILE A 231 -13.99 -3.04 9.32
C ILE A 231 -14.44 -1.68 9.86
N ALA A 232 -15.63 -1.23 9.47
CA ALA A 232 -16.17 0.05 9.88
C ALA A 232 -16.33 0.17 11.40
N LYS A 233 -16.60 -0.92 12.09
CA LYS A 233 -16.76 -0.96 13.56
C LYS A 233 -15.42 -1.09 14.29
N GLU A 234 -14.54 -1.98 13.85
CA GLU A 234 -13.38 -2.41 14.63
C GLU A 234 -12.06 -1.75 14.17
N CYS A 235 -12.04 -1.09 12.99
CA CYS A 235 -10.81 -0.57 12.35
C CYS A 235 -10.88 0.93 12.08
N GLN A 236 -11.21 1.72 13.12
CA GLN A 236 -11.48 3.17 13.01
C GLN A 236 -10.23 4.03 12.82
N ASP A 237 -9.06 3.58 13.29
CA ASP A 237 -7.82 4.36 13.26
C ASP A 237 -7.05 4.24 11.93
N VAL A 238 -7.47 3.35 11.03
CA VAL A 238 -6.92 3.24 9.66
C VAL A 238 -7.22 4.51 8.88
N ASP A 239 -6.25 5.00 8.13
CA ASP A 239 -6.40 6.22 7.33
C ASP A 239 -7.05 5.97 5.98
N VAL A 240 -6.73 4.83 5.35
CA VAL A 240 -7.20 4.48 3.99
C VAL A 240 -7.66 3.03 3.96
N LEU A 241 -8.83 2.78 3.37
CA LEU A 241 -9.22 1.42 3.02
C LEU A 241 -8.66 1.08 1.64
N GLY A 242 -7.69 0.17 1.59
CA GLY A 242 -7.24 -0.47 0.36
C GLY A 242 -8.08 -1.72 0.07
N ILE A 243 -8.43 -1.93 -1.18
CA ILE A 243 -9.18 -3.11 -1.62
C ILE A 243 -8.62 -3.70 -2.90
N ASN A 244 -8.62 -5.03 -2.99
CA ASN A 244 -8.37 -5.77 -4.23
C ASN A 244 -9.73 -6.16 -4.83
N VAL A 245 -10.05 -5.67 -6.03
CA VAL A 245 -11.36 -5.87 -6.64
C VAL A 245 -11.26 -6.28 -8.10
N TYR A 246 -11.81 -7.42 -8.45
CA TYR A 246 -11.84 -7.99 -9.79
C TYR A 246 -13.29 -8.27 -10.23
N ARG A 247 -14.08 -7.18 -10.38
CA ARG A 247 -15.52 -7.25 -10.76
C ARG A 247 -15.76 -7.02 -12.25
N GLY A 248 -14.73 -7.07 -13.07
CA GLY A 248 -14.81 -6.79 -14.49
C GLY A 248 -14.56 -5.32 -14.82
N ILE A 249 -15.34 -4.76 -15.76
CA ILE A 249 -15.13 -3.41 -16.27
C ILE A 249 -15.56 -2.30 -15.30
N SER A 250 -16.39 -2.62 -14.29
CA SER A 250 -16.93 -1.71 -13.29
C SER A 250 -16.70 -2.25 -11.88
N PHE A 251 -16.56 -1.35 -10.92
CA PHE A 251 -16.51 -1.66 -9.49
C PHE A 251 -17.91 -1.61 -8.83
N ASP A 252 -18.96 -1.39 -9.63
CA ASP A 252 -20.34 -1.28 -9.19
C ASP A 252 -20.54 -0.25 -8.07
N ASN A 253 -21.01 -0.70 -6.92
CA ASN A 253 -21.32 0.15 -5.77
C ASN A 253 -20.17 0.35 -4.77
N ALA A 254 -18.93 -0.05 -5.11
CA ALA A 254 -17.82 -0.06 -4.14
C ALA A 254 -17.56 1.32 -3.54
N PHE A 255 -17.48 2.36 -4.35
CA PHE A 255 -17.23 3.74 -3.88
C PHE A 255 -18.33 4.23 -2.93
N ASP A 256 -19.60 4.05 -3.32
CA ASP A 256 -20.75 4.49 -2.51
C ASP A 256 -20.88 3.71 -1.21
N ARG A 257 -20.60 2.42 -1.23
CA ARG A 257 -20.64 1.59 -0.02
C ARG A 257 -19.57 2.02 0.97
N VAL A 258 -18.32 2.18 0.54
CA VAL A 258 -17.24 2.62 1.43
C VAL A 258 -17.53 4.00 2.00
N ARG A 259 -18.01 4.94 1.16
CA ARG A 259 -18.41 6.27 1.61
C ARG A 259 -19.49 6.23 2.69
N LYS A 260 -20.57 5.45 2.49
CA LYS A 260 -21.73 5.40 3.37
C LYS A 260 -21.51 4.57 4.63
N GLU A 261 -20.83 3.41 4.49
CA GLU A 261 -20.71 2.42 5.56
C GLU A 261 -19.45 2.63 6.41
N TYR A 262 -18.40 3.25 5.87
CA TYR A 262 -17.13 3.45 6.58
C TYR A 262 -16.66 4.91 6.64
N GLY A 263 -16.93 5.71 5.61
CA GLY A 263 -16.57 7.13 5.60
C GLY A 263 -15.06 7.40 5.50
N LYS A 264 -14.28 6.47 4.96
CA LYS A 264 -12.84 6.59 4.78
C LYS A 264 -12.46 6.74 3.30
N PRO A 265 -11.27 7.29 3.01
CA PRO A 265 -10.69 7.22 1.67
C PRO A 265 -10.56 5.79 1.19
N LEU A 266 -10.77 5.60 -0.11
CA LEU A 266 -10.68 4.31 -0.80
C LEU A 266 -9.50 4.30 -1.77
N MET A 267 -8.68 3.25 -1.72
CA MET A 267 -7.61 2.99 -2.68
C MET A 267 -7.77 1.58 -3.25
N PHE A 268 -7.77 1.47 -4.59
CA PHE A 268 -7.73 0.17 -5.24
C PHE A 268 -6.28 -0.32 -5.24
N THR A 269 -6.00 -1.32 -4.40
CA THR A 269 -4.67 -1.91 -4.25
C THR A 269 -4.39 -2.98 -5.30
N GLU A 270 -5.45 -3.59 -5.85
CA GLU A 270 -5.39 -4.45 -7.02
C GLU A 270 -6.70 -4.36 -7.81
N PHE A 271 -6.57 -4.26 -9.14
CA PHE A 271 -7.65 -4.38 -10.10
C PHE A 271 -7.07 -4.68 -11.48
N GLY A 272 -7.89 -5.19 -12.38
CA GLY A 272 -7.45 -5.49 -13.74
C GLY A 272 -8.21 -6.66 -14.34
N ALA A 273 -7.65 -7.22 -15.39
CA ALA A 273 -8.15 -8.42 -16.06
C ALA A 273 -6.99 -9.17 -16.69
N ASP A 274 -7.17 -10.47 -16.90
CA ASP A 274 -6.23 -11.29 -17.64
C ASP A 274 -6.17 -10.89 -19.12
N ALA A 275 -5.00 -11.00 -19.72
CA ALA A 275 -4.81 -10.89 -21.17
C ALA A 275 -5.03 -12.23 -21.88
N PHE A 276 -5.81 -13.13 -21.29
CA PHE A 276 -6.07 -14.46 -21.82
C PHE A 276 -7.56 -14.75 -21.85
N ASN A 277 -8.07 -15.10 -23.04
CA ASN A 277 -9.47 -15.46 -23.24
C ASN A 277 -9.61 -16.99 -23.18
N THR A 278 -10.24 -17.49 -22.12
CA THR A 278 -10.44 -18.93 -21.89
C THR A 278 -11.42 -19.57 -22.88
N GLN A 279 -12.32 -18.81 -23.50
CA GLN A 279 -13.28 -19.32 -24.47
C GLN A 279 -12.62 -19.61 -25.82
N THR A 280 -11.67 -18.75 -26.23
CA THR A 280 -10.92 -18.90 -27.48
C THR A 280 -9.57 -19.59 -27.27
N ASN A 281 -9.17 -19.80 -26.01
CA ASN A 281 -7.88 -20.34 -25.60
C ASN A 281 -6.71 -19.57 -26.24
N SER A 282 -6.79 -18.26 -26.22
CA SER A 282 -5.80 -17.37 -26.86
C SER A 282 -5.60 -16.08 -26.08
N GLU A 283 -4.49 -15.39 -26.37
CA GLU A 283 -4.22 -14.06 -25.85
C GLU A 283 -5.29 -13.05 -26.32
N ASP A 284 -5.69 -12.14 -25.42
CA ASP A 284 -6.69 -11.09 -25.66
C ASP A 284 -6.34 -9.80 -24.90
N GLN A 285 -5.27 -9.16 -25.33
CA GLN A 285 -4.81 -7.88 -24.76
C GLN A 285 -5.83 -6.75 -24.96
N GLU A 286 -6.65 -6.82 -26.01
CA GLU A 286 -7.66 -5.79 -26.29
C GLU A 286 -8.77 -5.80 -25.23
N SER A 287 -9.25 -6.96 -24.84
CA SER A 287 -10.20 -7.09 -23.73
C SER A 287 -9.59 -6.63 -22.41
N GLN A 288 -8.36 -7.02 -22.10
CA GLN A 288 -7.65 -6.52 -20.91
C GLN A 288 -7.60 -4.99 -20.89
N ALA A 289 -7.20 -4.36 -22.00
CA ALA A 289 -7.14 -2.91 -22.11
C ALA A 289 -8.51 -2.24 -21.90
N LYS A 290 -9.59 -2.80 -22.41
CA LYS A 290 -10.97 -2.30 -22.22
C LYS A 290 -11.37 -2.31 -20.73
N TYR A 291 -11.09 -3.40 -20.03
CA TYR A 291 -11.37 -3.54 -18.60
C TYR A 291 -10.59 -2.51 -17.78
N VAL A 292 -9.29 -2.43 -18.00
CA VAL A 292 -8.42 -1.49 -17.29
C VAL A 292 -8.83 -0.04 -17.54
N ILE A 293 -9.17 0.34 -18.77
CA ILE A 293 -9.68 1.68 -19.10
C ILE A 293 -11.00 1.97 -18.39
N GLY A 294 -11.91 1.00 -18.32
CA GLY A 294 -13.19 1.12 -17.61
C GLY A 294 -12.96 1.39 -16.12
N ASN A 295 -12.12 0.58 -15.49
CA ASN A 295 -11.76 0.72 -14.09
C ASN A 295 -11.13 2.09 -13.79
N TRP A 296 -10.13 2.54 -14.57
CA TRP A 296 -9.51 3.85 -14.40
C TRP A 296 -10.47 5.02 -14.56
N LYS A 297 -11.45 4.93 -15.49
CA LYS A 297 -12.48 5.96 -15.64
C LYS A 297 -13.34 6.08 -14.38
N GLU A 298 -13.69 4.97 -13.75
CA GLU A 298 -14.48 4.98 -12.51
C GLU A 298 -13.66 5.50 -11.33
N ILE A 299 -12.41 5.06 -11.15
CA ILE A 299 -11.50 5.54 -10.11
C ILE A 299 -11.37 7.06 -10.22
N TYR A 300 -11.07 7.58 -11.39
CA TYR A 300 -10.91 9.01 -11.61
C TYR A 300 -12.21 9.80 -11.39
N ALA A 301 -13.34 9.29 -11.86
CA ALA A 301 -14.63 9.93 -11.68
C ALA A 301 -15.07 10.03 -10.22
N ASN A 302 -14.59 9.12 -9.35
CA ASN A 302 -14.87 9.11 -7.92
C ASN A 302 -13.79 9.78 -7.05
N ALA A 303 -12.77 10.40 -7.67
CA ALA A 303 -11.81 11.22 -6.95
C ALA A 303 -12.42 12.56 -6.51
N ALA A 304 -11.87 13.15 -5.45
CA ALA A 304 -12.36 14.39 -4.86
C ALA A 304 -12.43 15.55 -5.88
N GLY A 305 -13.61 16.15 -6.01
CA GLY A 305 -13.89 17.26 -6.93
C GLY A 305 -14.29 16.83 -8.34
N ASN A 306 -14.44 15.53 -8.64
CA ASN A 306 -14.84 15.03 -9.96
C ASN A 306 -16.33 14.67 -10.05
N GLY A 307 -17.13 15.01 -9.03
CA GLY A 307 -18.60 15.04 -9.08
C GLY A 307 -19.32 13.74 -8.77
N LYS A 308 -18.59 12.68 -8.30
CA LYS A 308 -19.19 11.42 -7.81
C LYS A 308 -18.89 11.23 -6.32
N ALA A 309 -18.56 10.01 -5.88
CA ALA A 309 -18.37 9.69 -4.46
C ALA A 309 -17.28 10.53 -3.77
N GLY A 310 -16.26 10.96 -4.50
CA GLY A 310 -15.22 11.86 -3.98
C GLY A 310 -14.24 11.20 -2.99
N ASN A 311 -14.26 9.89 -2.84
CA ASN A 311 -13.47 9.16 -1.86
C ASN A 311 -12.32 8.33 -2.43
N SER A 312 -12.10 8.34 -3.75
CA SER A 312 -11.00 7.64 -4.40
C SER A 312 -9.71 8.46 -4.38
N LEU A 313 -8.59 7.80 -3.98
CA LEU A 313 -7.25 8.40 -3.92
C LEU A 313 -6.43 8.15 -5.19
#